data_0aae7614a8cc1bb615a4fbbade146a08
#
_entry.id   0aae7614a8cc1bb615a4fbbade146a08
#
_cell.length_a   1.000
_cell.length_b   1.000
_cell.length_c   1.000
_cell.angle_alpha   90.00
_cell.angle_beta   90.00
_cell.angle_gamma   90.00
#
_symmetry.space_group_name_H-M   'P 1'
#
loop_
_entity.id
_entity.type
_entity.pdbx_description
1 polymer ?
#
loop_
_entity_poly.entity_id
_entity_poly.type
_entity_poly.pdbx_seq_one_letter_code
_entity_poly.pdbx_strand_id
1 'polypeptide(L)'
;MRCHEVDYEIFGDDMQIVEVELDPAEVVIAEAGAMNYMEDGIGFETKMGDGSKPAGGMLDSILNVGKRVLTGESIFMTHFANNGEGKRRVAFAAPYPGKIIPIDMAEMGEELICQKDAFLCAAFGTSLDLSLIHI
;
A
#
# COMPACT_ATOMS: atom_id res chain seq x y z
N MET A 1 12.44 8.24 6.19
CA MET A 1 11.81 8.74 4.96
C MET A 1 10.46 9.34 5.30
N ARG A 2 10.17 10.49 4.74
CA ARG A 2 8.89 11.13 5.00
C ARG A 2 7.81 10.51 4.12
N CYS A 3 6.68 10.20 4.72
CA CYS A 3 5.55 9.63 4.00
C CYS A 3 4.96 10.66 3.02
N HIS A 4 4.53 10.19 1.85
CA HIS A 4 3.80 11.05 0.92
C HIS A 4 2.44 11.40 1.51
N GLU A 5 2.00 12.64 1.32
CA GLU A 5 0.66 13.07 1.67
C GLU A 5 -0.20 12.95 0.42
N VAL A 6 -1.20 12.10 0.47
CA VAL A 6 -2.06 11.86 -0.69
C VAL A 6 -3.50 12.29 -0.39
N ASP A 7 -4.14 12.87 -1.39
CA ASP A 7 -5.55 13.21 -1.31
C ASP A 7 -6.37 11.99 -1.73
N TYR A 8 -7.53 11.83 -1.12
CA TYR A 8 -8.40 10.70 -1.42
C TYR A 8 -9.87 11.06 -1.21
N GLU A 9 -10.74 10.28 -1.85
CA GLU A 9 -12.18 10.36 -1.65
C GLU A 9 -12.77 8.95 -1.64
N ILE A 10 -13.67 8.69 -0.71
CA ILE A 10 -14.32 7.38 -0.55
C ILE A 10 -15.75 7.45 -1.05
N PHE A 11 -16.10 6.52 -1.94
CA PHE A 11 -17.43 6.42 -2.52
C PHE A 11 -18.07 5.08 -2.17
N GLY A 12 -19.37 5.07 -2.05
CA GLY A 12 -20.15 3.86 -1.84
C GLY A 12 -20.69 3.71 -0.44
N ASP A 13 -21.44 2.67 -0.22
CA ASP A 13 -22.10 2.38 1.06
C ASP A 13 -21.66 1.01 1.57
N ASP A 14 -22.32 -0.08 1.15
CA ASP A 14 -21.96 -1.43 1.59
C ASP A 14 -20.70 -1.97 0.91
N MET A 15 -20.41 -1.49 -0.29
CA MET A 15 -19.19 -1.75 -1.02
C MET A 15 -18.55 -0.42 -1.38
N GLN A 16 -17.40 -0.14 -0.82
CA GLN A 16 -16.75 1.15 -1.00
C GLN A 16 -15.52 1.07 -1.91
N ILE A 17 -15.26 2.19 -2.56
CA ILE A 17 -14.06 2.41 -3.35
C ILE A 17 -13.37 3.67 -2.84
N VAL A 18 -12.05 3.64 -2.75
CA VAL A 18 -11.27 4.84 -2.46
C VAL A 18 -10.55 5.28 -3.74
N GLU A 19 -10.80 6.52 -4.13
CA GLU A 19 -10.10 7.15 -5.25
C GLU A 19 -9.00 8.03 -4.69
N VAL A 20 -7.77 7.70 -5.01
CA VAL A 20 -6.58 8.42 -4.53
C VAL A 20 -6.11 9.35 -5.64
N GLU A 21 -5.97 10.63 -5.31
CA GLU A 21 -5.44 11.63 -6.23
C GLU A 21 -3.96 11.86 -5.95
N LEU A 22 -3.13 11.61 -6.94
CA LEU A 22 -1.68 11.74 -6.82
C LEU A 22 -1.21 12.98 -7.58
N ASP A 23 -0.43 13.80 -6.91
CA ASP A 23 0.34 14.85 -7.56
C ASP A 23 1.51 14.23 -8.34
N PRO A 24 2.11 14.95 -9.30
CA PRO A 24 3.28 14.42 -10.00
C PRO A 24 4.35 13.91 -9.04
N ALA A 25 4.86 12.74 -9.31
CA ALA A 25 5.87 12.02 -8.52
C ALA A 25 5.38 11.43 -7.19
N GLU A 26 4.12 11.62 -6.83
CA GLU A 26 3.56 10.93 -5.65
C GLU A 26 3.29 9.46 -5.96
N VAL A 27 3.39 8.62 -4.94
CA VAL A 27 3.25 7.17 -5.04
C VAL A 27 2.30 6.66 -3.95
N VAL A 28 1.43 5.73 -4.33
CA VAL A 28 0.61 4.96 -3.41
C VAL A 28 0.95 3.49 -3.57
N ILE A 29 0.97 2.76 -2.46
CA ILE A 29 1.24 1.31 -2.46
C ILE A 29 -0.03 0.54 -2.14
N ALA A 30 -0.21 -0.59 -2.81
CA ALA A 30 -1.36 -1.46 -2.61
C ALA A 30 -1.04 -2.87 -3.11
N GLU A 31 -1.89 -3.82 -2.76
CA GLU A 31 -1.86 -5.13 -3.41
C GLU A 31 -2.40 -4.99 -4.84
N ALA A 32 -1.81 -5.71 -5.79
CA ALA A 32 -2.17 -5.58 -7.20
C ALA A 32 -3.65 -5.86 -7.47
N GLY A 33 -4.24 -6.81 -6.76
CA GLY A 33 -5.63 -7.18 -6.91
C GLY A 33 -6.63 -6.16 -6.36
N ALA A 34 -6.18 -5.15 -5.64
CA ALA A 34 -7.05 -4.12 -5.07
C ALA A 34 -7.34 -2.97 -6.04
N MET A 35 -6.55 -2.82 -7.10
CA MET A 35 -6.71 -1.72 -8.05
C MET A 35 -7.95 -1.95 -8.92
N ASN A 36 -8.83 -0.96 -8.96
CA ASN A 36 -10.05 -1.00 -9.76
C ASN A 36 -9.89 -0.29 -11.10
N TYR A 37 -9.39 0.93 -11.06
CA TYR A 37 -9.10 1.69 -12.26
C TYR A 37 -7.99 2.69 -11.99
N MET A 38 -7.34 3.14 -13.03
CA MET A 38 -6.34 4.19 -12.96
C MET A 38 -6.42 5.05 -14.24
N GLU A 39 -6.13 6.33 -14.06
CA GLU A 39 -6.07 7.25 -15.18
C GLU A 39 -4.76 7.08 -15.97
N ASP A 40 -4.77 7.56 -17.21
CA ASP A 40 -3.55 7.61 -18.02
C ASP A 40 -2.49 8.47 -17.32
N GLY A 41 -1.25 8.06 -17.42
CA GLY A 41 -0.14 8.71 -16.73
C GLY A 41 0.23 8.05 -15.41
N ILE A 42 -0.60 7.16 -14.89
CA ILE A 42 -0.25 6.33 -13.74
C ILE A 42 0.52 5.12 -14.22
N GLY A 43 1.75 4.96 -13.73
CA GLY A 43 2.54 3.76 -13.94
C GLY A 43 2.52 2.88 -12.71
N PHE A 44 2.73 1.59 -12.88
CA PHE A 44 2.76 0.67 -11.75
C PHE A 44 3.90 -0.32 -11.89
N GLU A 45 4.43 -0.75 -10.75
CA GLU A 45 5.47 -1.75 -10.68
C GLU A 45 5.28 -2.57 -9.41
N THR A 46 5.21 -3.88 -9.55
CA THR A 46 5.11 -4.78 -8.41
C THR A 46 6.50 -5.12 -7.91
N LYS A 47 6.73 -4.86 -6.64
CA LYS A 47 8.02 -5.09 -5.98
C LYS A 47 7.82 -5.93 -4.73
N MET A 48 8.87 -6.65 -4.35
CA MET A 48 8.88 -7.30 -3.05
C MET A 48 9.15 -6.24 -1.98
N GLY A 49 8.17 -6.09 -1.07
CA GLY A 49 8.22 -5.08 -0.01
C GLY A 49 7.50 -3.80 -0.34
N ASP A 50 7.57 -2.87 0.59
CA ASP A 50 6.83 -1.60 0.54
C ASP A 50 7.66 -0.42 0.03
N GLY A 51 8.93 -0.65 -0.25
CA GLY A 51 9.85 0.41 -0.66
C GLY A 51 10.38 1.27 0.48
N SER A 52 9.96 1.01 1.71
CA SER A 52 10.38 1.79 2.87
C SER A 52 11.82 1.51 3.30
N LYS A 53 12.33 0.34 2.93
CA LYS A 53 13.71 -0.06 3.24
C LYS A 53 14.52 -0.03 1.95
N PRO A 54 15.67 0.66 1.94
CA PRO A 54 16.55 0.57 0.79
C PRO A 54 16.94 -0.89 0.59
N ALA A 55 17.19 -1.29 -0.66
CA ALA A 55 17.68 -2.61 -0.97
C ALA A 55 18.95 -2.81 -0.16
N GLY A 56 18.83 -3.44 1.00
CA GLY A 56 19.96 -3.82 1.83
C GLY A 56 20.87 -4.77 1.07
N GLY A 57 22.01 -5.08 1.66
CA GLY A 57 22.92 -6.04 1.07
C GLY A 57 22.20 -7.36 0.77
N MET A 58 22.78 -8.14 -0.09
CA MET A 58 22.25 -9.44 -0.53
C MET A 58 21.84 -10.34 0.65
N LEU A 59 22.55 -10.23 1.78
CA LEU A 59 22.27 -11.00 2.98
C LEU A 59 20.93 -10.62 3.62
N ASP A 60 20.62 -9.32 3.71
CA ASP A 60 19.36 -8.86 4.27
C ASP A 60 18.18 -9.29 3.40
N SER A 61 18.32 -9.25 2.09
CA SER A 61 17.30 -9.72 1.15
C SER A 61 17.04 -11.22 1.34
N ILE A 62 18.08 -12.02 1.50
CA ILE A 62 17.96 -13.47 1.72
C ILE A 62 17.27 -13.75 3.06
N LEU A 63 17.63 -13.06 4.12
CA LEU A 63 17.04 -13.23 5.43
C LEU A 63 15.55 -12.84 5.43
N ASN A 64 15.19 -11.76 4.77
CA ASN A 64 13.81 -11.33 4.64
C ASN A 64 12.97 -12.32 3.84
N VAL A 65 13.50 -12.84 2.75
CA VAL A 65 12.84 -13.87 1.94
C VAL A 65 12.65 -15.14 2.77
N GLY A 66 13.67 -15.56 3.50
CA GLY A 66 13.60 -16.73 4.38
C GLY A 66 12.54 -16.59 5.46
N LYS A 67 12.44 -15.42 6.09
CA LYS A 67 11.39 -15.12 7.09
C LYS A 67 10.00 -15.23 6.46
N ARG A 68 9.80 -14.71 5.26
CA ARG A 68 8.52 -14.73 4.56
C ARG A 68 8.13 -16.13 4.12
N VAL A 69 9.08 -16.93 3.67
CA VAL A 69 8.84 -18.33 3.31
C VAL A 69 8.41 -19.12 4.54
N LEU A 70 9.04 -18.90 5.70
CA LEU A 70 8.68 -19.57 6.94
C LEU A 70 7.27 -19.21 7.42
N THR A 71 6.82 -17.98 7.17
CA THR A 71 5.47 -17.53 7.54
C THR A 71 4.40 -17.92 6.51
N GLY A 72 4.80 -18.45 5.35
CA GLY A 72 3.90 -18.79 4.26
C GLY A 72 3.31 -17.57 3.56
N GLU A 73 3.85 -16.39 3.81
CA GLU A 73 3.38 -15.14 3.24
C GLU A 73 4.53 -14.40 2.58
N SER A 74 4.25 -13.82 1.41
CA SER A 74 5.16 -12.90 0.75
C SER A 74 4.45 -11.56 0.60
N ILE A 75 5.14 -10.48 0.95
CA ILE A 75 4.62 -9.14 0.76
C ILE A 75 5.09 -8.65 -0.61
N PHE A 76 4.20 -8.73 -1.59
CA PHE A 76 4.40 -8.09 -2.88
C PHE A 76 3.47 -6.89 -2.94
N MET A 77 4.05 -5.71 -3.03
CA MET A 77 3.29 -4.48 -3.13
C MET A 77 3.48 -3.86 -4.50
N THR A 78 2.39 -3.39 -5.06
CA THR A 78 2.43 -2.65 -6.31
C THR A 78 2.52 -1.16 -5.98
N HIS A 79 3.49 -0.51 -6.58
CA HIS A 79 3.73 0.92 -6.44
C HIS A 79 3.09 1.62 -7.62
N PHE A 80 2.07 2.44 -7.35
CA PHE A 80 1.38 3.22 -8.36
C PHE A 80 1.90 4.64 -8.29
N ALA A 81 2.53 5.11 -9.35
CA ALA A 81 3.18 6.41 -9.39
C ALA A 81 2.55 7.28 -10.47
N ASN A 82 2.40 8.56 -10.16
CA ASN A 82 1.99 9.54 -11.17
C ASN A 82 3.23 10.00 -11.94
N ASN A 83 3.38 9.51 -13.16
CA ASN A 83 4.47 9.86 -14.07
C ASN A 83 4.07 10.99 -15.02
N GLY A 84 2.85 11.53 -14.89
CA GLY A 84 2.34 12.62 -15.72
C GLY A 84 2.70 13.99 -15.17
N GLU A 85 2.23 15.03 -15.85
CA GLU A 85 2.50 16.42 -15.49
C GLU A 85 1.42 17.03 -14.59
N GLY A 86 0.24 16.45 -14.54
CA GLY A 86 -0.88 16.92 -13.75
C GLY A 86 -1.32 15.89 -12.74
N LYS A 87 -2.35 16.21 -11.96
CA LYS A 87 -2.93 15.28 -11.00
C LYS A 87 -3.57 14.10 -11.72
N ARG A 88 -3.39 12.92 -11.19
CA ARG A 88 -3.97 11.68 -11.72
C ARG A 88 -4.56 10.85 -10.60
N ARG A 89 -5.55 10.05 -10.92
CA ARG A 89 -6.29 9.27 -9.95
C ARG A 89 -6.13 7.78 -10.17
N VAL A 90 -6.08 7.04 -9.08
CA VAL A 90 -6.10 5.58 -9.07
C VAL A 90 -7.03 5.13 -7.96
N ALA A 91 -7.84 4.12 -8.22
CA ALA A 91 -8.87 3.69 -7.29
C ALA A 91 -8.66 2.25 -6.83
N PHE A 92 -8.96 2.02 -5.57
CA PHE A 92 -8.79 0.73 -4.90
C PHE A 92 -10.08 0.32 -4.20
N ALA A 93 -10.37 -0.97 -4.22
CA ALA A 93 -11.50 -1.55 -3.52
C ALA A 93 -11.18 -2.96 -3.06
N ALA A 94 -11.74 -3.35 -1.92
CA ALA A 94 -11.67 -4.72 -1.44
C ALA A 94 -12.61 -5.61 -2.27
N PRO A 95 -12.30 -6.91 -2.40
CA PRO A 95 -13.13 -7.82 -3.19
C PRO A 95 -14.41 -8.29 -2.48
N TYR A 96 -14.73 -7.75 -1.32
CA TYR A 96 -15.89 -8.09 -0.52
C TYR A 96 -16.53 -6.84 0.09
N PRO A 97 -17.81 -6.92 0.52
CA PRO A 97 -18.47 -5.78 1.15
C PRO A 97 -17.77 -5.31 2.42
N GLY A 98 -17.85 -4.02 2.68
CA GLY A 98 -17.28 -3.44 3.90
C GLY A 98 -17.05 -1.95 3.76
N LYS A 99 -16.56 -1.37 4.84
CA LYS A 99 -16.25 0.06 4.91
C LYS A 99 -14.74 0.26 4.83
N ILE A 100 -14.35 1.33 4.14
CA ILE A 100 -12.94 1.76 4.09
C ILE A 100 -12.72 2.76 5.20
N ILE A 101 -11.73 2.50 6.03
CA ILE A 101 -11.40 3.37 7.16
C ILE A 101 -10.07 4.03 6.86
N PRO A 102 -10.05 5.36 6.66
CA PRO A 102 -8.79 6.07 6.49
C PRO A 102 -8.11 6.23 7.86
N ILE A 103 -6.82 5.96 7.90
CA ILE A 103 -6.05 6.00 9.14
C ILE A 103 -4.87 6.94 8.96
N ASP A 104 -4.78 7.93 9.83
CA ASP A 104 -3.61 8.75 9.96
C ASP A 104 -2.68 8.10 11.00
N MET A 105 -1.55 7.58 10.54
CA MET A 105 -0.63 6.85 11.40
C MET A 105 -0.04 7.71 12.51
N ALA A 106 0.10 9.01 12.28
CA ALA A 106 0.58 9.93 13.32
C ALA A 106 -0.40 9.99 14.50
N GLU A 107 -1.70 9.92 14.23
CA GLU A 107 -2.73 9.91 15.28
C GLU A 107 -2.83 8.56 16.00
N MET A 108 -2.38 7.49 15.36
CA MET A 108 -2.44 6.14 15.90
C MET A 108 -1.17 5.70 16.63
N GLY A 109 -0.27 6.64 16.97
CA GLY A 109 0.98 6.32 17.63
C GLY A 109 2.04 5.73 16.71
N GLU A 110 1.91 5.96 15.42
CA GLU A 110 2.84 5.58 14.36
C GLU A 110 2.96 4.06 14.11
N GLU A 111 2.18 3.25 14.80
CA GLU A 111 2.15 1.80 14.59
C GLU A 111 0.73 1.27 14.71
N LEU A 112 0.35 0.41 13.77
CA LEU A 112 -0.94 -0.26 13.77
C LEU A 112 -0.75 -1.71 13.36
N ILE A 113 -1.28 -2.62 14.15
CA ILE A 113 -1.32 -4.04 13.84
C ILE A 113 -2.72 -4.39 13.41
N CYS A 114 -2.86 -4.94 12.21
CA CYS A 114 -4.16 -5.34 11.70
C CYS A 114 -4.08 -6.70 11.02
N GLN A 115 -5.24 -7.29 10.82
CA GLN A 115 -5.34 -8.56 10.12
C GLN A 115 -4.90 -8.37 8.66
N LYS A 116 -4.34 -9.42 8.08
CA LYS A 116 -3.81 -9.43 6.71
C LYS A 116 -4.75 -8.80 5.68
N ASP A 117 -6.02 -9.19 5.69
CA ASP A 117 -6.98 -8.75 4.69
C ASP A 117 -7.57 -7.37 4.96
N ALA A 118 -7.19 -6.74 6.07
CA ALA A 118 -7.67 -5.40 6.42
C ALA A 118 -6.90 -4.29 5.70
N PHE A 119 -5.72 -4.57 5.18
CA PHE A 119 -4.92 -3.59 4.44
C PHE A 119 -5.46 -3.42 3.02
N LEU A 120 -5.69 -2.19 2.60
CA LEU A 120 -6.13 -1.87 1.24
C LEU A 120 -5.04 -1.14 0.45
N CYS A 121 -4.65 0.03 0.91
CA CYS A 121 -3.60 0.82 0.28
C CYS A 121 -2.99 1.78 1.30
N ALA A 122 -1.83 2.32 0.98
CA ALA A 122 -1.14 3.29 1.83
C ALA A 122 -0.29 4.24 1.00
N ALA A 123 -0.07 5.44 1.53
CA ALA A 123 0.86 6.37 0.93
C ALA A 123 2.29 5.81 0.99
N PHE A 124 3.07 6.08 -0.04
CA PHE A 124 4.48 5.68 -0.07
C PHE A 124 5.23 6.30 1.12
N GLY A 125 6.02 5.49 1.78
CA GLY A 125 6.68 5.87 3.02
C GLY A 125 6.10 5.19 4.25
N THR A 126 4.90 4.60 4.12
CA THR A 126 4.33 3.75 5.15
C THR A 126 5.06 2.41 5.13
N SER A 127 5.58 1.99 6.27
CA SER A 127 6.30 0.72 6.39
C SER A 127 5.34 -0.41 6.71
N LEU A 128 5.43 -1.48 5.94
CA LEU A 128 4.63 -2.68 6.11
C LEU A 128 5.53 -3.86 6.48
N ASP A 129 5.12 -4.61 7.50
CA ASP A 129 5.88 -5.78 7.92
C ASP A 129 4.93 -6.87 8.39
N LEU A 130 5.42 -8.10 8.39
CA LEU A 130 4.71 -9.24 8.91
C LEU A 130 5.02 -9.42 10.39
N SER A 131 3.98 -9.60 11.20
CA SER A 131 4.13 -9.89 12.61
C SER A 131 3.54 -11.25 12.92
N LEU A 132 4.30 -12.08 13.59
CA LEU A 132 3.81 -13.35 14.13
C LEU A 132 3.26 -13.10 15.52
N ILE A 133 1.94 -13.19 15.64
CA ILE A 133 1.27 -13.09 16.94
C ILE A 133 0.89 -14.50 17.37
N HIS A 134 1.47 -14.95 18.46
CA HIS A 134 1.08 -16.19 19.09
C HIS A 134 -0.10 -15.93 20.02
N ILE A 135 -1.18 -16.54 19.71
CA ILE A 135 -2.40 -16.47 20.52
C ILE A 135 -2.43 -17.66 21.46
#